data_cac1a22f004d65482142c415fdeb788b
#
_entry.id   cac1a22f004d65482142c415fdeb788b
#
_cell.length_a   1.000
_cell.length_b   1.000
_cell.length_c   1.000
_cell.angle_alpha   90.00
_cell.angle_beta   90.00
_cell.angle_gamma   90.00
#
_symmetry.space_group_name_H-M   'P 1'
#
loop_
_entity.id
_entity.type
_entity.pdbx_description
1 polymer ?
#
loop_
_entity_poly.entity_id
_entity_poly.type
_entity_poly.pdbx_seq_one_letter_code
_entity_poly.pdbx_strand_id
1 'polypeptide(L)'
;MELHRGRLIDHVHLRARDLKASQRFYAAILGVLDIPVVSDDKHLVADELWIDAGEQSSHVHLAFQTSDRETVDKAWRAGLAAGGKDNGGPGERKYHPGYYAAFLFDPDGNNIEVVHHGPAQRSAASVKLTF
;
A
#
# COMPACT_ATOMS: atom_id res chain seq x y z
N MET A 1 23.30 6.81 1.09
CA MET A 1 21.86 6.60 1.39
C MET A 1 21.14 6.18 0.11
N GLU A 2 20.26 5.22 0.22
CA GLU A 2 19.53 4.67 -0.93
C GLU A 2 18.02 4.82 -0.67
N LEU A 3 17.31 5.37 -1.65
CA LEU A 3 15.85 5.55 -1.61
C LEU A 3 15.21 4.91 -2.83
N HIS A 4 14.04 4.32 -2.64
CA HIS A 4 13.22 3.78 -3.72
C HIS A 4 11.97 4.64 -3.89
N ARG A 5 11.67 5.00 -5.15
CA ARG A 5 10.56 5.90 -5.49
C ARG A 5 9.84 5.39 -6.73
N GLY A 6 8.60 5.80 -6.87
CA GLY A 6 7.86 5.62 -8.11
C GLY A 6 8.35 6.58 -9.20
N ARG A 7 7.85 6.40 -10.40
CA ARG A 7 8.25 7.23 -11.54
C ARG A 7 7.76 8.68 -11.39
N LEU A 8 6.53 8.88 -10.93
CA LEU A 8 5.90 10.17 -10.82
C LEU A 8 5.92 10.74 -9.41
N ILE A 9 5.63 9.90 -8.41
CA ILE A 9 5.42 10.34 -7.04
C ILE A 9 6.72 10.16 -6.24
N ASP A 10 7.21 11.24 -5.63
CA ASP A 10 8.36 11.19 -4.71
C ASP A 10 7.94 10.61 -3.35
N HIS A 11 6.92 11.20 -2.75
CA HIS A 11 6.36 10.66 -1.51
C HIS A 11 4.90 11.07 -1.34
N VAL A 12 4.18 10.26 -0.56
CA VAL A 12 2.80 10.53 -0.13
C VAL A 12 2.79 10.58 1.39
N HIS A 13 2.25 11.63 1.95
CA HIS A 13 2.13 11.81 3.39
C HIS A 13 0.66 11.62 3.79
N LEU A 14 0.38 10.59 4.58
CA LEU A 14 -0.94 10.32 5.14
C LEU A 14 -0.97 10.71 6.61
N ARG A 15 -2.07 11.29 7.04
CA ARG A 15 -2.36 11.56 8.43
C ARG A 15 -3.32 10.50 8.96
N ALA A 16 -3.03 9.94 10.13
CA ALA A 16 -3.83 8.92 10.78
C ALA A 16 -4.33 9.42 12.13
N ARG A 17 -5.59 9.17 12.44
CA ARG A 17 -6.13 9.49 13.77
C ARG A 17 -5.56 8.58 14.84
N ASP A 18 -5.43 7.29 14.53
CA ASP A 18 -4.82 6.29 15.39
C ASP A 18 -3.60 5.73 14.67
N LEU A 19 -2.43 6.29 14.98
CA LEU A 19 -1.19 5.90 14.31
C LEU A 19 -0.87 4.42 14.52
N LYS A 20 -1.08 3.89 15.71
CA LYS A 20 -0.79 2.48 15.98
C LYS A 20 -1.66 1.54 15.15
N ALA A 21 -2.94 1.86 14.99
CA ALA A 21 -3.85 1.09 14.15
C ALA A 21 -3.40 1.13 12.68
N SER A 22 -3.01 2.29 12.18
CA SER A 22 -2.50 2.44 10.82
C SER A 22 -1.16 1.75 10.63
N GLN A 23 -0.25 1.84 11.58
CA GLN A 23 1.03 1.12 11.53
C GLN A 23 0.81 -0.39 11.42
N ARG A 24 -0.11 -0.93 12.20
CA ARG A 24 -0.44 -2.36 12.16
C ARG A 24 -1.00 -2.77 10.79
N PHE A 25 -1.93 -2.00 10.27
CA PHE A 25 -2.56 -2.26 8.98
C PHE A 25 -1.54 -2.21 7.82
N TYR A 26 -0.82 -1.10 7.70
CA TYR A 26 0.12 -0.92 6.58
C TYR A 26 1.33 -1.84 6.67
N ALA A 27 1.84 -2.12 7.88
CA ALA A 27 2.93 -3.08 8.05
C ALA A 27 2.52 -4.47 7.58
N ALA A 28 1.28 -4.89 7.81
CA ALA A 28 0.78 -6.18 7.38
C ALA A 28 0.74 -6.30 5.86
N ILE A 29 0.17 -5.30 5.17
CA ILE A 29 0.09 -5.29 3.71
C ILE A 29 1.48 -5.17 3.09
N LEU A 30 2.27 -4.20 3.53
CA LEU A 30 3.59 -3.93 2.96
C LEU A 30 4.57 -5.08 3.21
N GLY A 31 4.41 -5.78 4.33
CA GLY A 31 5.17 -7.00 4.59
C GLY A 31 4.91 -8.09 3.55
N VAL A 32 3.65 -8.28 3.13
CA VAL A 32 3.30 -9.21 2.05
C VAL A 32 3.91 -8.79 0.71
N LEU A 33 4.00 -7.48 0.48
CA LEU A 33 4.58 -6.93 -0.74
C LEU A 33 6.12 -6.88 -0.72
N ASP A 34 6.75 -7.37 0.35
CA ASP A 34 8.20 -7.31 0.56
C ASP A 34 8.77 -5.89 0.54
N ILE A 35 7.98 -4.93 0.99
CA ILE A 35 8.41 -3.54 1.15
C ILE A 35 8.88 -3.34 2.58
N PRO A 36 10.16 -2.98 2.80
CA PRO A 36 10.67 -2.70 4.14
C PRO A 36 9.93 -1.53 4.78
N VAL A 37 9.54 -1.72 6.05
CA VAL A 37 8.84 -0.71 6.83
C VAL A 37 9.71 -0.29 8.01
N VAL A 38 9.88 1.03 8.18
CA VAL A 38 10.50 1.62 9.36
C VAL A 38 9.42 2.32 10.16
N SER A 39 9.26 1.94 11.42
CA SER A 39 8.16 2.41 12.26
C SER A 39 8.67 2.70 13.65
N ASP A 40 8.24 3.82 14.23
CA ASP A 40 8.53 4.21 15.61
C ASP A 40 7.25 4.78 16.27
N ASP A 41 7.38 5.47 17.41
CA ASP A 41 6.23 6.04 18.12
C ASP A 41 5.64 7.29 17.43
N LYS A 42 6.28 7.79 16.37
CA LYS A 42 5.88 9.04 15.71
C LYS A 42 5.42 8.85 14.28
N HIS A 43 5.91 7.83 13.58
CA HIS A 43 5.61 7.67 12.16
C HIS A 43 5.89 6.25 11.65
N LEU A 44 5.39 5.98 10.46
CA LEU A 44 5.74 4.84 9.64
C LEU A 44 6.26 5.36 8.30
N VAL A 45 7.36 4.80 7.83
CA VAL A 45 7.94 5.12 6.52
C VAL A 45 8.22 3.84 5.75
N ALA A 46 7.80 3.82 4.49
CA ALA A 46 8.06 2.71 3.58
C ALA A 46 8.16 3.27 2.16
N ASP A 47 9.33 3.19 1.55
CA ASP A 47 9.61 3.77 0.24
C ASP A 47 9.08 5.20 0.12
N GLU A 48 8.10 5.47 -0.75
CA GLU A 48 7.51 6.80 -0.93
C GLU A 48 6.35 7.12 0.03
N LEU A 49 6.02 6.21 0.94
CA LEU A 49 4.91 6.39 1.87
C LEU A 49 5.40 6.87 3.24
N TRP A 50 4.78 7.93 3.74
CA TRP A 50 5.02 8.49 5.08
C TRP A 50 3.69 8.63 5.81
N ILE A 51 3.58 8.08 7.02
CA ILE A 51 2.36 8.16 7.83
C ILE A 51 2.70 8.67 9.22
N ASP A 52 1.99 9.69 9.68
CA ASP A 52 2.06 10.15 11.06
C ASP A 52 0.67 10.49 11.60
N ALA A 53 0.61 10.87 12.88
CA ALA A 53 -0.66 11.19 13.53
C ALA A 53 -1.12 12.61 13.19
N GLY A 54 -2.42 12.79 13.07
CA GLY A 54 -3.04 14.08 12.88
C GLY A 54 -4.50 14.08 13.33
N GLU A 55 -5.02 15.24 13.70
CA GLU A 55 -6.42 15.40 14.14
C GLU A 55 -7.41 15.12 13.02
N GLN A 56 -7.04 15.49 11.80
CA GLN A 56 -7.82 15.19 10.60
C GLN A 56 -7.07 14.15 9.79
N SER A 57 -7.72 13.01 9.54
CA SER A 57 -7.15 11.98 8.71
C SER A 57 -7.22 12.34 7.23
N SER A 58 -6.31 11.76 6.46
CA SER A 58 -6.32 11.87 5.01
C SER A 58 -7.53 11.11 4.41
N HIS A 59 -7.97 11.54 3.24
CA HIS A 59 -8.99 10.87 2.44
C HIS A 59 -8.43 10.63 1.05
N VAL A 60 -7.99 9.41 0.78
CA VAL A 60 -7.35 9.05 -0.48
C VAL A 60 -7.81 7.68 -0.98
N HIS A 61 -7.63 7.47 -2.28
CA HIS A 61 -7.55 6.14 -2.89
C HIS A 61 -6.08 5.92 -3.25
N LEU A 62 -5.46 4.92 -2.64
CA LEU A 62 -4.05 4.60 -2.85
C LEU A 62 -3.92 3.15 -3.28
N ALA A 63 -3.22 2.91 -4.38
CA ALA A 63 -3.01 1.57 -4.91
C ALA A 63 -1.55 1.17 -4.80
N PHE A 64 -1.32 -0.02 -4.26
CA PHE A 64 -0.02 -0.67 -4.24
C PHE A 64 0.02 -1.73 -5.34
N GLN A 65 1.11 -1.75 -6.09
CA GLN A 65 1.26 -2.70 -7.19
C GLN A 65 2.03 -3.94 -6.74
N THR A 66 1.73 -5.05 -7.39
CA THR A 66 2.47 -6.29 -7.21
C THR A 66 2.58 -7.06 -8.52
N SER A 67 3.49 -8.02 -8.57
CA SER A 67 3.82 -8.76 -9.79
C SER A 67 2.96 -10.01 -10.04
N ASP A 68 2.10 -10.41 -9.10
CA ASP A 68 1.27 -11.60 -9.27
C ASP A 68 -0.05 -11.52 -8.51
N ARG A 69 -0.99 -12.37 -8.91
CA ARG A 69 -2.34 -12.44 -8.32
C ARG A 69 -2.32 -13.01 -6.91
N GLU A 70 -1.46 -13.97 -6.64
CA GLU A 70 -1.38 -14.60 -5.32
C GLU A 70 -1.01 -13.58 -4.24
N THR A 71 -0.11 -12.66 -4.55
CA THR A 71 0.27 -11.57 -3.63
C THR A 71 -0.89 -10.63 -3.37
N VAL A 72 -1.73 -10.34 -4.36
CA VAL A 72 -2.97 -9.57 -4.15
C VAL A 72 -3.87 -10.26 -3.13
N ASP A 73 -4.09 -11.57 -3.29
CA ASP A 73 -4.94 -12.36 -2.37
C ASP A 73 -4.37 -12.35 -0.95
N LYS A 74 -3.07 -12.55 -0.81
CA LYS A 74 -2.38 -12.57 0.49
C LYS A 74 -2.43 -11.20 1.17
N ALA A 75 -2.22 -10.13 0.42
CA ALA A 75 -2.25 -8.76 0.96
C ALA A 75 -3.65 -8.40 1.46
N TRP A 76 -4.70 -8.77 0.74
CA TRP A 76 -6.07 -8.54 1.17
C TRP A 76 -6.37 -9.27 2.49
N ARG A 77 -6.00 -10.55 2.59
CA ARG A 77 -6.19 -11.32 3.82
C ARG A 77 -5.39 -10.73 4.99
N ALA A 78 -4.14 -10.33 4.75
CA ALA A 78 -3.30 -9.71 5.78
C ALA A 78 -3.87 -8.38 6.27
N GLY A 79 -4.38 -7.56 5.36
CA GLY A 79 -5.00 -6.28 5.71
C GLY A 79 -6.27 -6.45 6.53
N LEU A 80 -7.12 -7.42 6.20
CA LEU A 80 -8.30 -7.75 7.00
C LEU A 80 -7.90 -8.20 8.42
N ALA A 81 -6.92 -9.10 8.53
CA ALA A 81 -6.44 -9.60 9.82
C ALA A 81 -5.83 -8.49 10.68
N ALA A 82 -5.32 -7.43 10.06
CA ALA A 82 -4.66 -6.31 10.73
C ALA A 82 -5.56 -5.10 10.95
N GLY A 83 -6.87 -5.27 10.88
CA GLY A 83 -7.84 -4.23 11.24
C GLY A 83 -8.46 -3.47 10.07
N GLY A 84 -8.13 -3.82 8.84
CA GLY A 84 -8.79 -3.27 7.67
C GLY A 84 -10.21 -3.80 7.50
N LYS A 85 -11.02 -3.10 6.71
CA LYS A 85 -12.36 -3.53 6.36
C LYS A 85 -12.43 -3.83 4.87
N ASP A 86 -13.18 -4.88 4.51
CA ASP A 86 -13.36 -5.26 3.11
C ASP A 86 -14.06 -4.14 2.32
N ASN A 87 -13.50 -3.85 1.15
CA ASN A 87 -14.08 -2.94 0.16
C ASN A 87 -14.05 -3.53 -1.25
N GLY A 88 -13.92 -4.83 -1.36
CA GLY A 88 -13.91 -5.58 -2.62
C GLY A 88 -12.83 -6.64 -2.62
N GLY A 89 -13.22 -7.91 -2.47
CA GLY A 89 -12.29 -9.04 -2.44
C GLY A 89 -11.51 -9.22 -3.73
N PRO A 90 -10.46 -10.06 -3.69
CA PRO A 90 -9.62 -10.28 -4.87
C PRO A 90 -10.40 -10.79 -6.07
N GLY A 91 -10.14 -10.23 -7.23
CA GLY A 91 -10.76 -10.62 -8.48
C GLY A 91 -10.41 -9.73 -9.64
N GLU A 92 -10.81 -10.15 -10.82
CA GLU A 92 -10.62 -9.36 -12.02
C GLU A 92 -11.55 -8.13 -12.01
N ARG A 93 -11.07 -7.05 -12.61
CA ARG A 93 -11.81 -5.80 -12.80
C ARG A 93 -11.80 -5.42 -14.28
N LYS A 94 -12.78 -4.62 -14.68
CA LYS A 94 -13.04 -4.31 -16.09
C LYS A 94 -12.21 -3.13 -16.63
N TYR A 95 -11.22 -2.66 -15.88
CA TYR A 95 -10.43 -1.49 -16.29
C TYR A 95 -9.58 -1.76 -17.53
N HIS A 96 -8.96 -2.93 -17.58
CA HIS A 96 -8.30 -3.47 -18.77
C HIS A 96 -8.11 -4.99 -18.60
N PRO A 97 -7.85 -5.74 -19.70
CA PRO A 97 -7.62 -7.18 -19.60
C PRO A 97 -6.46 -7.50 -18.65
N GLY A 98 -6.69 -8.44 -17.74
CA GLY A 98 -5.69 -8.87 -16.78
C GLY A 98 -5.61 -8.05 -15.49
N TYR A 99 -6.39 -6.97 -15.38
CA TYR A 99 -6.45 -6.18 -14.15
C TYR A 99 -7.05 -7.01 -13.02
N TYR A 100 -6.23 -7.32 -11.99
CA TYR A 100 -6.63 -8.14 -10.86
C TYR A 100 -6.31 -7.38 -9.57
N ALA A 101 -7.32 -7.13 -8.75
CA ALA A 101 -7.15 -6.26 -7.59
C ALA A 101 -8.04 -6.68 -6.42
N ALA A 102 -7.68 -6.16 -5.25
CA ALA A 102 -8.47 -6.23 -4.04
C ALA A 102 -8.47 -4.87 -3.35
N PHE A 103 -9.53 -4.59 -2.61
CA PHE A 103 -9.74 -3.29 -1.98
C PHE A 103 -10.07 -3.47 -0.50
N LEU A 104 -9.50 -2.58 0.32
CA LEU A 104 -9.72 -2.52 1.76
C LEU A 104 -9.89 -1.05 2.17
N PHE A 105 -10.62 -0.83 3.26
CA PHE A 105 -10.50 0.44 3.97
C PHE A 105 -9.43 0.32 5.04
N ASP A 106 -8.56 1.33 5.13
CA ASP A 106 -7.64 1.46 6.26
C ASP A 106 -8.41 1.94 7.51
N PRO A 107 -7.74 2.06 8.69
CA PRO A 107 -8.43 2.50 9.91
C PRO A 107 -9.10 3.87 9.82
N ASP A 108 -8.67 4.73 8.92
CA ASP A 108 -9.27 6.07 8.71
C ASP A 108 -10.29 6.12 7.58
N GLY A 109 -10.55 4.99 6.92
CA GLY A 109 -11.51 4.90 5.82
C GLY A 109 -10.95 5.24 4.45
N ASN A 110 -9.63 5.32 4.29
CA ASN A 110 -9.01 5.44 2.98
C ASN A 110 -9.21 4.16 2.17
N ASN A 111 -9.47 4.32 0.87
CA ASN A 111 -9.61 3.19 -0.04
C ASN A 111 -8.21 2.71 -0.46
N ILE A 112 -7.82 1.55 0.03
CA ILE A 112 -6.52 0.95 -0.25
C ILE A 112 -6.69 -0.24 -1.19
N GLU A 113 -6.01 -0.16 -2.31
CA GLU A 113 -6.04 -1.18 -3.36
C GLU A 113 -4.69 -1.89 -3.44
N VAL A 114 -4.71 -3.19 -3.72
CA VAL A 114 -3.52 -3.93 -4.16
C VAL A 114 -3.83 -4.47 -5.53
N VAL A 115 -2.98 -4.18 -6.52
CA VAL A 115 -3.27 -4.45 -7.92
C VAL A 115 -2.11 -5.13 -8.65
N HIS A 116 -2.49 -6.11 -9.48
CA HIS A 116 -1.63 -6.72 -10.47
C HIS A 116 -2.27 -6.48 -11.85
N HIS A 117 -1.54 -5.83 -12.73
CA HIS A 117 -2.06 -5.42 -14.04
C HIS A 117 -2.09 -6.53 -15.11
N GLY A 118 -1.67 -7.75 -14.75
CA GLY A 118 -1.48 -8.83 -15.71
C GLY A 118 -0.06 -8.86 -16.25
N PRO A 119 0.21 -9.68 -17.27
CA PRO A 119 1.55 -9.76 -17.83
C PRO A 119 2.02 -8.38 -18.32
N ALA A 120 3.14 -7.92 -17.77
CA ALA A 120 3.71 -6.63 -18.11
C ALA A 120 5.23 -6.68 -17.96
N GLN A 121 5.92 -5.91 -18.77
CA GLN A 121 7.36 -5.73 -18.65
C GLN A 121 7.63 -4.43 -17.89
N ARG A 122 8.45 -4.52 -16.85
CA ARG A 122 8.93 -3.36 -16.11
C ARG A 122 10.40 -3.15 -16.43
N SER A 123 10.76 -1.93 -16.77
CA SER A 123 12.17 -1.59 -17.06
C SER A 123 13.04 -1.62 -15.79
N ALA A 124 12.41 -1.40 -14.62
CA ALA A 124 13.06 -1.48 -13.31
C ALA A 124 12.00 -1.68 -12.25
N ALA A 125 12.38 -2.28 -11.12
CA ALA A 125 11.47 -2.45 -9.97
C ALA A 125 11.05 -1.10 -9.38
N SER A 126 11.98 -0.14 -9.36
CA SER A 126 11.78 1.22 -8.85
C SER A 126 12.81 2.15 -9.46
N VAL A 127 12.68 3.43 -9.16
CA VAL A 127 13.77 4.40 -9.33
C VAL A 127 14.60 4.37 -8.05
N LYS A 128 15.88 4.04 -8.17
CA LYS A 128 16.78 4.05 -7.02
C LYS A 128 17.58 5.34 -7.02
N LEU A 129 17.55 6.06 -5.92
CA LEU A 129 18.33 7.26 -5.69
C LEU A 129 19.46 6.94 -4.71
N THR A 130 20.67 7.26 -5.11
CA THR A 130 21.87 7.10 -4.25
C THR A 130 22.53 8.46 -4.11
N PHE A 131 22.74 8.89 -2.90
CA PHE A 131 23.37 10.16 -2.57
C PHE A 131 24.82 9.98 -2.15
#